data_9fb9b1e685eb2fe91bcc8f5c171a02e4
#
_entry.id   9fb9b1e685eb2fe91bcc8f5c171a02e4
#
_cell.length_a   1.000
_cell.length_b   1.000
_cell.length_c   1.000
_cell.angle_alpha   90.00
_cell.angle_beta   90.00
_cell.angle_gamma   90.00
#
_symmetry.space_group_name_H-M   'P 1'
#
loop_
_entity.id
_entity.type
_entity.pdbx_description
1 polymer ?
#
loop_
_entity_poly.entity_id
_entity_poly.type
_entity_poly.pdbx_seq_one_letter_code
_entity_poly.pdbx_strand_id
1 'polypeptide(L)'
;DAAVDAGRGDRHMQRIGLSATVNPPEKAARFLGGGQPVAIVNPGGRPAMDLRMIEPLENMRDLQSVNAKQRVGGVDAERSAPHISGVTPAMQRLAERRGIVPVDDRDVSSTSGDDSDASDAFDSSALVGAAGDRTSGSIWPVVERSILDEILAHRTTLVFVNSRGVAEKLTARLNDLYAQTRHGTNPDTVRDLGSPEGREGFSTHYDAVVGSTTMLVGSHEGDDVIAMAHHGSVSKDRRKMIEERLKRGELRCVVATSSLELGIDMGSVDLVIQVDTPLSVSSGLQRVGRADHQVGGVSHALFYPLTRQQIVTGAASLEAMIAGDIEPLAVPRNPLDILAQQTVAAAAMHDLNADDWYATVRRAAPFAELPRDMFDAVIGMMSGEYNSEEFSAFRPRLVWNRDNGLISARPGSQKVAVTSGGTIPDRGLYTVVLPEADAGKGQRRVGELDEEMVYESRVGDVITLGTSTWQIQEITRDRVVVTPAPGRTARLPFWHGEGAGRDYGFSRTIARFTREIVAGLDVKRTEGRSAAEGPAVPTFIPTILTRLHHDGLDANAITNLARLLSEQQAATGAVPS
;
A
#
# COMPACT_ATOMS: atom_id res chain seq x y z
N ASP A 1 29.52 -11.73 -18.48
CA ASP A 1 30.17 -13.05 -18.61
C ASP A 1 29.87 -13.66 -19.97
N ALA A 2 28.61 -13.82 -20.40
CA ALA A 2 28.28 -14.37 -21.72
C ALA A 2 28.92 -13.58 -22.89
N ALA A 3 29.08 -12.25 -22.77
CA ALA A 3 29.76 -11.43 -23.77
C ALA A 3 31.28 -11.67 -23.80
N VAL A 4 31.90 -11.97 -22.66
CA VAL A 4 33.31 -12.37 -22.56
C VAL A 4 33.53 -13.76 -23.14
N ASP A 5 32.63 -14.71 -22.78
CA ASP A 5 32.65 -16.08 -23.30
C ASP A 5 32.47 -16.12 -24.83
N ALA A 6 31.72 -15.15 -25.39
CA ALA A 6 31.58 -14.97 -26.84
C ALA A 6 32.79 -14.26 -27.52
N GLY A 7 33.88 -14.04 -26.82
CA GLY A 7 35.10 -13.43 -27.38
C GLY A 7 35.01 -11.92 -27.67
N ARG A 8 34.04 -11.24 -27.09
CA ARG A 8 33.76 -9.81 -27.34
C ARG A 8 34.57 -8.85 -26.45
N GLY A 9 35.50 -9.33 -25.64
CA GLY A 9 36.39 -8.49 -24.85
C GLY A 9 37.07 -9.24 -23.71
N ASP A 10 38.28 -8.82 -23.37
CA ASP A 10 39.11 -9.39 -22.27
C ASP A 10 38.73 -8.87 -20.88
N ARG A 11 37.75 -7.96 -20.77
CA ARG A 11 37.39 -7.34 -19.50
C ARG A 11 36.02 -7.82 -19.01
N HIS A 12 36.04 -8.47 -17.86
CA HIS A 12 34.80 -8.76 -17.14
C HIS A 12 34.07 -7.46 -16.73
N MET A 13 32.74 -7.45 -16.87
CA MET A 13 31.92 -6.33 -16.39
C MET A 13 32.07 -6.22 -14.88
N GLN A 14 32.47 -5.06 -14.40
CA GLN A 14 32.47 -4.76 -12.96
C GLN A 14 31.04 -4.64 -12.46
N ARG A 15 30.70 -5.36 -11.38
CA ARG A 15 29.41 -5.34 -10.72
C ARG A 15 29.56 -4.72 -9.34
N ILE A 16 28.78 -3.68 -9.07
CA ILE A 16 28.76 -2.98 -7.79
C ILE A 16 27.33 -3.00 -7.27
N GLY A 17 27.13 -3.58 -6.08
CA GLY A 17 25.85 -3.58 -5.39
C GLY A 17 25.87 -2.60 -4.22
N LEU A 18 24.81 -1.81 -4.08
CA LEU A 18 24.61 -0.90 -2.96
C LEU A 18 23.29 -1.27 -2.28
N SER A 19 23.31 -1.42 -0.97
CA SER A 19 22.10 -1.67 -0.16
C SER A 19 22.28 -1.16 1.26
N ALA A 20 21.21 -0.61 1.83
CA ALA A 20 21.18 -0.19 3.22
C ALA A 20 20.57 -1.25 4.16
N THR A 21 19.80 -2.21 3.62
CA THR A 21 18.93 -3.11 4.40
C THR A 21 18.96 -4.55 3.89
N VAL A 22 20.16 -5.11 3.75
CA VAL A 22 20.33 -6.50 3.29
C VAL A 22 20.76 -7.40 4.45
N ASN A 23 20.07 -8.54 4.59
CA ASN A 23 20.40 -9.54 5.59
C ASN A 23 20.20 -10.97 5.05
N PRO A 24 21.19 -11.88 5.07
CA PRO A 24 22.62 -11.58 5.28
C PRO A 24 23.26 -11.03 3.99
N PRO A 25 24.31 -10.19 4.09
CA PRO A 25 24.96 -9.57 2.93
C PRO A 25 25.60 -10.59 1.99
N GLU A 26 25.98 -11.78 2.49
CA GLU A 26 26.56 -12.86 1.69
C GLU A 26 25.59 -13.40 0.63
N LYS A 27 24.28 -13.43 0.94
CA LYS A 27 23.26 -13.83 -0.05
C LYS A 27 23.15 -12.81 -1.19
N ALA A 28 23.20 -11.52 -0.87
CA ALA A 28 23.22 -10.47 -1.88
C ALA A 28 24.50 -10.50 -2.71
N ALA A 29 25.66 -10.71 -2.08
CA ALA A 29 26.93 -10.86 -2.77
C ALA A 29 26.88 -12.04 -3.76
N ARG A 30 26.35 -13.20 -3.34
CA ARG A 30 26.16 -14.37 -4.21
C ARG A 30 25.20 -14.10 -5.36
N PHE A 31 24.12 -13.37 -5.10
CA PHE A 31 23.16 -12.95 -6.15
C PHE A 31 23.84 -12.02 -7.17
N LEU A 32 24.62 -11.03 -6.72
CA LEU A 32 25.34 -10.08 -7.56
C LEU A 32 26.46 -10.75 -8.39
N GLY A 33 27.25 -11.60 -7.75
CA GLY A 33 28.43 -12.23 -8.35
C GLY A 33 28.12 -13.48 -9.16
N GLY A 34 27.04 -14.19 -8.85
CA GLY A 34 26.81 -15.54 -9.37
C GLY A 34 27.94 -16.48 -8.95
N GLY A 35 28.72 -16.94 -9.91
CA GLY A 35 29.91 -17.79 -9.67
C GLY A 35 31.20 -17.02 -9.37
N GLN A 36 31.19 -15.67 -9.40
CA GLN A 36 32.35 -14.85 -9.15
C GLN A 36 32.45 -14.37 -7.69
N PRO A 37 33.62 -14.24 -7.09
CA PRO A 37 33.76 -13.71 -5.75
C PRO A 37 33.38 -12.22 -5.69
N VAL A 38 32.73 -11.82 -4.61
CA VAL A 38 32.33 -10.43 -4.34
C VAL A 38 32.89 -9.99 -3.00
N ALA A 39 33.62 -8.88 -2.99
CA ALA A 39 34.05 -8.23 -1.76
C ALA A 39 32.86 -7.52 -1.10
N ILE A 40 32.60 -7.82 0.18
CA ILE A 40 31.58 -7.16 0.97
C ILE A 40 32.26 -6.07 1.79
N VAL A 41 31.83 -4.82 1.58
CA VAL A 41 32.25 -3.68 2.38
C VAL A 41 31.09 -3.22 3.24
N ASN A 42 31.18 -3.46 4.55
CA ASN A 42 30.21 -3.00 5.53
C ASN A 42 30.91 -2.07 6.52
N PRO A 43 30.78 -0.74 6.37
CA PRO A 43 31.50 0.22 7.21
C PRO A 43 31.03 0.21 8.68
N GLY A 44 29.94 -0.50 8.98
CA GLY A 44 29.32 -0.50 10.31
C GLY A 44 28.63 0.84 10.62
N GLY A 45 27.94 0.86 11.76
CA GLY A 45 27.16 2.03 12.21
C GLY A 45 25.70 1.96 11.78
N ARG A 46 24.81 2.27 12.72
CA ARG A 46 23.38 2.43 12.44
C ARG A 46 23.04 3.91 12.47
N PRO A 47 22.22 4.40 11.55
CA PRO A 47 21.69 5.76 11.65
C PRO A 47 20.97 5.95 12.99
N ALA A 48 21.14 7.09 13.60
CA ALA A 48 20.32 7.45 14.77
C ALA A 48 18.89 7.64 14.32
N MET A 49 17.93 7.07 15.08
CA MET A 49 16.51 7.13 14.76
C MET A 49 15.72 7.51 16.01
N ASP A 50 14.76 8.41 15.87
CA ASP A 50 13.70 8.70 16.84
C ASP A 50 12.39 8.17 16.27
N LEU A 51 11.98 6.99 16.71
CA LEU A 51 10.79 6.29 16.24
C LEU A 51 9.71 6.40 17.32
N ARG A 52 8.51 6.86 16.93
CA ARG A 52 7.40 6.99 17.86
C ARG A 52 6.13 6.43 17.26
N MET A 53 5.38 5.67 18.06
CA MET A 53 4.02 5.28 17.75
C MET A 53 3.07 6.26 18.43
N ILE A 54 2.23 6.88 17.64
CA ILE A 54 1.24 7.88 18.08
C ILE A 54 -0.16 7.28 17.94
N GLU A 55 -0.85 7.16 19.08
CA GLU A 55 -2.26 6.80 19.11
C GLU A 55 -3.08 8.00 19.61
N PRO A 56 -3.77 8.71 18.71
CA PRO A 56 -4.50 9.91 19.13
C PRO A 56 -5.72 9.62 20.01
N LEU A 57 -6.18 8.36 20.11
CA LEU A 57 -7.34 7.96 20.89
C LEU A 57 -6.94 7.29 22.21
N GLU A 58 -7.47 7.77 23.32
CA GLU A 58 -7.34 7.10 24.62
C GLU A 58 -7.98 5.71 24.62
N ASN A 59 -9.05 5.52 23.85
CA ASN A 59 -9.74 4.24 23.73
C ASN A 59 -10.24 4.01 22.28
N MET A 60 -9.56 3.16 21.53
CA MET A 60 -9.92 2.82 20.15
C MET A 60 -11.25 2.05 20.01
N ARG A 61 -11.87 1.59 21.09
CA ARG A 61 -13.23 1.00 21.06
C ARG A 61 -14.32 2.06 21.09
N ASP A 62 -14.06 3.22 21.66
CA ASP A 62 -15.05 4.27 21.87
C ASP A 62 -14.94 5.35 20.79
N LEU A 63 -15.16 4.93 19.54
CA LEU A 63 -15.14 5.85 18.40
C LEU A 63 -16.35 6.80 18.38
N GLN A 64 -17.42 6.50 19.15
CA GLN A 64 -18.62 7.34 19.24
C GLN A 64 -18.42 8.55 20.14
N SER A 65 -17.70 8.41 21.24
CA SER A 65 -17.43 9.51 22.17
C SER A 65 -16.55 10.60 21.52
N VAL A 66 -15.71 10.23 20.57
CA VAL A 66 -14.84 11.16 19.83
C VAL A 66 -15.65 12.02 18.89
N ASN A 67 -16.58 11.43 18.15
CA ASN A 67 -17.50 12.16 17.27
C ASN A 67 -18.46 13.06 18.05
N ALA A 68 -18.84 12.68 19.28
CA ALA A 68 -19.67 13.51 20.17
C ALA A 68 -18.90 14.71 20.74
N LYS A 69 -17.63 14.53 21.16
CA LYS A 69 -16.79 15.63 21.66
C LYS A 69 -16.42 16.64 20.58
N GLN A 70 -16.26 16.22 19.34
CA GLN A 70 -16.06 17.14 18.20
C GLN A 70 -17.33 17.95 17.88
N ARG A 71 -18.53 17.46 18.25
CA ARG A 71 -19.82 18.18 18.10
C ARG A 71 -20.11 19.19 19.20
N VAL A 72 -19.45 19.12 20.36
CA VAL A 72 -19.74 19.95 21.54
C VAL A 72 -18.91 21.26 21.61
N GLY A 73 -18.11 21.57 20.60
CA GLY A 73 -17.43 22.90 20.49
C GLY A 73 -18.36 24.08 20.16
N GLY A 74 -19.67 23.93 20.10
CA GLY A 74 -20.63 24.98 19.76
C GLY A 74 -22.00 24.80 20.42
N VAL A 75 -22.24 25.59 21.49
CA VAL A 75 -23.52 26.03 22.04
C VAL A 75 -24.63 24.99 22.30
N ASP A 76 -24.99 24.89 23.59
CA ASP A 76 -26.18 24.19 24.11
C ASP A 76 -27.46 24.45 23.32
N ALA A 77 -28.06 23.37 22.80
CA ALA A 77 -29.47 23.33 22.47
C ALA A 77 -29.99 21.90 22.62
N GLU A 78 -30.69 21.68 23.72
CA GLU A 78 -31.64 20.56 23.86
C GLU A 78 -32.65 20.56 22.69
N ARG A 79 -32.54 19.58 21.81
CA ARG A 79 -33.68 19.17 20.94
C ARG A 79 -33.61 17.69 20.64
N SER A 80 -34.76 17.05 20.95
CA SER A 80 -35.11 15.67 20.70
C SER A 80 -34.73 15.19 19.31
N ALA A 81 -34.03 14.05 19.22
CA ALA A 81 -33.67 13.41 17.98
C ALA A 81 -34.90 12.90 17.22
N PRO A 82 -35.06 13.20 15.93
CA PRO A 82 -36.04 12.51 15.11
C PRO A 82 -35.50 11.15 14.67
N HIS A 83 -36.29 10.12 14.82
CA HIS A 83 -36.11 8.80 14.22
C HIS A 83 -36.05 8.94 12.70
N ILE A 84 -34.91 8.60 12.09
CA ILE A 84 -34.77 8.53 10.64
C ILE A 84 -34.80 7.04 10.26
N SER A 85 -35.88 6.60 9.66
CA SER A 85 -35.96 5.34 8.93
C SER A 85 -35.15 5.46 7.64
N GLY A 86 -34.27 4.50 7.40
CA GLY A 86 -33.10 4.59 6.51
C GLY A 86 -33.34 4.53 5.00
N VAL A 87 -34.40 5.10 4.44
CA VAL A 87 -34.58 5.17 2.98
C VAL A 87 -34.97 6.60 2.58
N THR A 88 -34.07 7.25 1.81
CA THR A 88 -34.37 8.59 1.29
C THR A 88 -35.35 8.54 0.10
N PRO A 89 -36.14 9.60 -0.16
CA PRO A 89 -37.04 9.66 -1.31
C PRO A 89 -36.37 9.48 -2.68
N ALA A 90 -35.06 9.71 -2.77
CA ALA A 90 -34.27 9.46 -3.97
C ALA A 90 -33.97 7.97 -4.17
N MET A 91 -33.68 7.24 -3.08
CA MET A 91 -33.48 5.78 -3.10
C MET A 91 -34.77 5.03 -3.40
N GLN A 92 -35.89 5.50 -2.90
CA GLN A 92 -37.20 4.93 -3.17
C GLN A 92 -37.57 5.04 -4.65
N ARG A 93 -37.35 6.20 -5.28
CA ARG A 93 -37.52 6.41 -6.73
C ARG A 93 -36.57 5.60 -7.60
N LEU A 94 -35.34 5.29 -7.11
CA LEU A 94 -34.38 4.46 -7.83
C LEU A 94 -34.78 2.97 -7.76
N ALA A 95 -35.26 2.51 -6.61
CA ALA A 95 -35.77 1.15 -6.41
C ALA A 95 -37.03 0.89 -7.27
N GLU A 96 -37.95 1.84 -7.31
CA GLU A 96 -39.15 1.78 -8.15
C GLU A 96 -38.83 1.72 -9.64
N ARG A 97 -37.82 2.49 -10.11
CA ARG A 97 -37.37 2.43 -11.50
C ARG A 97 -36.67 1.13 -11.89
N ARG A 98 -36.17 0.36 -10.91
CA ARG A 98 -35.45 -0.92 -11.14
C ARG A 98 -36.32 -2.13 -10.79
N GLY A 99 -37.58 -1.96 -10.40
CA GLY A 99 -38.47 -3.06 -10.07
C GLY A 99 -38.07 -3.83 -8.79
N ILE A 100 -37.33 -3.20 -7.88
CA ILE A 100 -36.90 -3.80 -6.62
C ILE A 100 -37.93 -3.46 -5.57
N VAL A 101 -38.68 -4.47 -5.11
CA VAL A 101 -39.65 -4.30 -4.01
C VAL A 101 -38.88 -4.23 -2.69
N PRO A 102 -39.08 -3.20 -1.83
CA PRO A 102 -38.50 -3.15 -0.51
C PRO A 102 -39.06 -4.29 0.35
N VAL A 103 -38.17 -5.09 0.95
CA VAL A 103 -38.55 -6.11 1.94
C VAL A 103 -38.74 -5.42 3.28
N ASP A 104 -39.92 -5.58 3.88
CA ASP A 104 -40.25 -5.04 5.20
C ASP A 104 -39.55 -5.86 6.29
N ASP A 105 -38.81 -5.19 7.19
CA ASP A 105 -37.86 -5.74 8.18
C ASP A 105 -38.54 -6.57 9.31
N ARG A 106 -39.76 -7.10 9.11
CA ARG A 106 -40.50 -7.82 10.17
C ARG A 106 -40.50 -9.34 10.11
N ASP A 107 -39.97 -9.94 9.03
CA ASP A 107 -40.01 -11.40 8.86
C ASP A 107 -38.67 -11.98 8.40
N VAL A 108 -37.67 -12.02 9.29
CA VAL A 108 -36.53 -12.93 9.14
C VAL A 108 -36.22 -13.61 10.47
N SER A 109 -37.02 -14.62 10.78
CA SER A 109 -36.60 -15.68 11.68
C SER A 109 -36.36 -16.96 10.87
N SER A 110 -35.14 -17.50 11.02
CA SER A 110 -34.75 -18.89 10.75
C SER A 110 -34.96 -19.44 9.35
N THR A 111 -33.83 -19.60 8.61
CA THR A 111 -33.52 -20.90 7.98
C THR A 111 -31.98 -21.02 7.80
N SER A 112 -31.45 -22.05 8.44
CA SER A 112 -30.11 -22.61 8.23
C SER A 112 -30.02 -23.26 6.84
N GLY A 113 -28.96 -22.95 6.11
CA GLY A 113 -28.61 -23.63 4.86
C GLY A 113 -27.11 -23.47 4.62
N ASP A 114 -26.42 -24.58 4.83
CA ASP A 114 -25.04 -24.88 4.48
C ASP A 114 -24.84 -24.69 2.98
N ASP A 115 -23.78 -23.97 2.59
CA ASP A 115 -22.98 -24.34 1.44
C ASP A 115 -21.65 -23.59 1.42
N SER A 116 -20.60 -24.40 1.45
CA SER A 116 -19.19 -24.09 1.32
C SER A 116 -18.85 -23.67 -0.09
N ASP A 117 -18.24 -22.49 -0.25
CA ASP A 117 -17.16 -22.27 -1.21
C ASP A 117 -16.39 -20.98 -0.80
N ALA A 118 -15.25 -21.21 -0.14
CA ALA A 118 -14.33 -20.16 0.25
C ALA A 118 -13.37 -19.89 -0.93
N SER A 119 -13.63 -18.83 -1.67
CA SER A 119 -12.61 -18.19 -2.48
C SER A 119 -12.07 -17.00 -1.68
N ASP A 120 -10.79 -17.09 -1.30
CA ASP A 120 -10.02 -16.05 -0.60
C ASP A 120 -9.93 -14.75 -1.42
N ALA A 121 -10.96 -13.91 -1.29
CA ALA A 121 -10.86 -12.50 -1.60
C ALA A 121 -10.49 -11.77 -0.30
N PHE A 122 -9.26 -11.32 -0.20
CA PHE A 122 -8.81 -10.42 0.86
C PHE A 122 -9.56 -9.11 0.70
N ASP A 123 -10.67 -9.01 1.45
CA ASP A 123 -11.62 -7.91 1.38
C ASP A 123 -10.98 -6.65 1.97
N SER A 124 -10.85 -5.60 1.16
CA SER A 124 -10.51 -4.24 1.60
C SER A 124 -11.55 -3.66 2.59
N SER A 125 -12.63 -4.39 2.90
CA SER A 125 -13.59 -4.10 3.95
C SER A 125 -13.03 -4.31 5.37
N ALA A 126 -11.85 -4.89 5.55
CA ALA A 126 -11.16 -4.91 6.84
C ALA A 126 -10.77 -3.50 7.34
N LEU A 127 -10.90 -2.47 6.49
CA LEU A 127 -10.86 -1.05 6.87
C LEU A 127 -12.21 -0.53 7.39
N VAL A 128 -13.28 -1.32 7.27
CA VAL A 128 -14.58 -1.08 7.88
C VAL A 128 -14.80 -2.23 8.85
N GLY A 129 -14.80 -1.95 10.15
CA GLY A 129 -14.93 -2.94 11.20
C GLY A 129 -16.04 -3.97 10.92
N ALA A 130 -15.78 -5.23 11.28
CA ALA A 130 -16.64 -6.37 11.09
C ALA A 130 -18.13 -6.04 11.27
N ALA A 131 -18.94 -6.51 10.34
CA ALA A 131 -20.39 -6.35 10.35
C ALA A 131 -20.99 -6.85 11.68
N GLY A 132 -21.32 -5.91 12.59
CA GLY A 132 -21.89 -6.24 13.90
C GLY A 132 -22.51 -5.07 14.64
N ASP A 133 -22.23 -3.82 14.27
CA ASP A 133 -22.95 -2.68 14.88
C ASP A 133 -22.90 -1.47 13.93
N ARG A 134 -24.07 -1.06 13.42
CA ARG A 134 -24.26 0.05 12.47
C ARG A 134 -23.97 1.44 13.07
N THR A 135 -23.27 1.51 14.19
CA THR A 135 -22.99 2.73 14.95
C THR A 135 -21.50 2.97 15.24
N SER A 136 -20.57 2.12 14.74
CA SER A 136 -19.15 2.32 14.99
C SER A 136 -18.59 3.46 14.14
N GLY A 137 -18.08 4.52 14.79
CA GLY A 137 -17.39 5.62 14.13
C GLY A 137 -16.07 5.17 13.47
N SER A 138 -15.54 5.98 12.57
CA SER A 138 -14.23 5.75 11.94
C SER A 138 -13.10 6.42 12.72
N ILE A 139 -11.93 5.78 12.81
CA ILE A 139 -10.71 6.38 13.39
C ILE A 139 -10.11 7.45 12.48
N TRP A 140 -10.36 7.37 11.18
CA TRP A 140 -9.72 8.21 10.17
C TRP A 140 -9.80 9.72 10.44
N PRO A 141 -10.93 10.32 10.84
CA PRO A 141 -10.99 11.77 11.06
C PRO A 141 -10.00 12.27 12.12
N VAL A 142 -9.74 11.45 13.14
CA VAL A 142 -8.81 11.81 14.23
C VAL A 142 -7.36 11.65 13.77
N VAL A 143 -7.06 10.56 13.09
CA VAL A 143 -5.72 10.29 12.52
C VAL A 143 -5.38 11.33 11.44
N GLU A 144 -6.30 11.63 10.52
CA GLU A 144 -6.10 12.65 9.47
C GLU A 144 -5.81 14.03 10.06
N ARG A 145 -6.51 14.41 11.13
CA ARG A 145 -6.27 15.69 11.82
C ARG A 145 -4.90 15.69 12.49
N SER A 146 -4.54 14.64 13.22
CA SER A 146 -3.24 14.54 13.86
C SER A 146 -2.09 14.58 12.84
N ILE A 147 -2.23 13.90 11.70
CA ILE A 147 -1.26 13.94 10.61
C ILE A 147 -1.16 15.35 10.02
N LEU A 148 -2.28 16.06 9.81
CA LEU A 148 -2.25 17.44 9.32
C LEU A 148 -1.53 18.38 10.27
N ASP A 149 -1.75 18.24 11.58
CA ASP A 149 -1.09 19.06 12.60
C ASP A 149 0.44 18.85 12.54
N GLU A 150 0.91 17.60 12.38
CA GLU A 150 2.33 17.29 12.19
C GLU A 150 2.89 17.87 10.88
N ILE A 151 2.15 17.80 9.76
CA ILE A 151 2.56 18.41 8.48
C ILE A 151 2.71 19.93 8.63
N LEU A 152 1.82 20.57 9.38
CA LEU A 152 1.87 22.02 9.61
C LEU A 152 3.02 22.43 10.54
N ALA A 153 3.44 21.54 11.45
CA ALA A 153 4.58 21.77 12.36
C ALA A 153 5.95 21.63 11.67
N HIS A 154 6.03 20.92 10.52
CA HIS A 154 7.26 20.63 9.82
C HIS A 154 7.31 21.32 8.44
N ARG A 155 8.50 21.48 7.87
CA ARG A 155 8.68 22.08 6.52
C ARG A 155 8.34 21.09 5.42
N THR A 156 8.82 19.85 5.59
CA THR A 156 8.67 18.77 4.61
C THR A 156 8.36 17.45 5.32
N THR A 157 7.30 16.79 4.88
CA THR A 157 6.83 15.53 5.46
C THR A 157 6.61 14.49 4.37
N LEU A 158 7.13 13.28 4.55
CA LEU A 158 6.76 12.12 3.76
C LEU A 158 5.80 11.24 4.55
N VAL A 159 4.62 10.98 4.01
CA VAL A 159 3.63 10.07 4.59
C VAL A 159 3.63 8.78 3.78
N PHE A 160 4.04 7.68 4.37
CA PHE A 160 4.00 6.37 3.74
C PHE A 160 2.73 5.61 4.11
N VAL A 161 2.13 5.00 3.11
CA VAL A 161 0.96 4.13 3.22
C VAL A 161 1.21 2.82 2.47
N ASN A 162 0.43 1.78 2.77
CA ASN A 162 0.67 0.45 2.19
C ASN A 162 -0.09 0.20 0.89
N SER A 163 -1.02 1.07 0.48
CA SER A 163 -1.75 0.93 -0.79
C SER A 163 -1.93 2.24 -1.54
N ARG A 164 -2.06 2.15 -2.87
CA ARG A 164 -2.31 3.29 -3.76
C ARG A 164 -3.64 3.96 -3.45
N GLY A 165 -4.68 3.17 -3.18
CA GLY A 165 -6.00 3.67 -2.82
C GLY A 165 -5.98 4.49 -1.53
N VAL A 166 -5.24 4.05 -0.51
CA VAL A 166 -5.05 4.82 0.73
C VAL A 166 -4.23 6.10 0.47
N ALA A 167 -3.22 6.05 -0.43
CA ALA A 167 -2.45 7.24 -0.78
C ALA A 167 -3.33 8.34 -1.39
N GLU A 168 -4.16 8.01 -2.35
CA GLU A 168 -5.09 8.96 -2.98
C GLU A 168 -6.14 9.48 -1.99
N LYS A 169 -6.74 8.59 -1.19
CA LYS A 169 -7.73 8.94 -0.17
C LYS A 169 -7.16 9.91 0.86
N LEU A 170 -6.03 9.57 1.47
CA LEU A 170 -5.43 10.38 2.52
C LEU A 170 -4.98 11.74 1.97
N THR A 171 -4.42 11.77 0.76
CA THR A 171 -4.04 13.02 0.09
C THR A 171 -5.24 13.95 -0.10
N ALA A 172 -6.34 13.43 -0.61
CA ALA A 172 -7.56 14.22 -0.81
C ALA A 172 -8.10 14.77 0.52
N ARG A 173 -8.14 13.92 1.57
CA ARG A 173 -8.62 14.31 2.90
C ARG A 173 -7.74 15.36 3.57
N LEU A 174 -6.40 15.25 3.46
CA LEU A 174 -5.47 16.24 3.98
C LEU A 174 -5.66 17.61 3.31
N ASN A 175 -5.87 17.63 1.99
CA ASN A 175 -6.15 18.87 1.26
C ASN A 175 -7.50 19.47 1.64
N ASP A 176 -8.57 18.65 1.80
CA ASP A 176 -9.87 19.08 2.30
C ASP A 176 -9.75 19.75 3.68
N LEU A 177 -9.10 19.10 4.62
CA LEU A 177 -8.91 19.60 5.98
C LEU A 177 -8.07 20.89 6.01
N TYR A 178 -7.05 20.96 5.16
CA TYR A 178 -6.20 22.14 5.05
C TYR A 178 -6.96 23.34 4.48
N ALA A 179 -7.73 23.14 3.41
CA ALA A 179 -8.59 24.18 2.83
C ALA A 179 -9.62 24.69 3.85
N GLN A 180 -10.27 23.80 4.60
CA GLN A 180 -11.19 24.16 5.68
C GLN A 180 -10.50 25.03 6.76
N THR A 181 -9.28 24.67 7.14
CA THR A 181 -8.50 25.41 8.14
C THR A 181 -8.14 26.82 7.63
N ARG A 182 -7.80 26.98 6.35
CA ARG A 182 -7.45 28.27 5.74
C ARG A 182 -8.65 29.19 5.57
N HIS A 183 -9.79 28.64 5.13
CA HIS A 183 -10.97 29.46 4.79
C HIS A 183 -11.93 29.67 5.97
N GLY A 184 -11.61 29.12 7.15
CA GLY A 184 -12.40 29.31 8.37
C GLY A 184 -13.82 28.72 8.28
N THR A 185 -14.06 27.81 7.36
CA THR A 185 -15.34 27.10 7.23
C THR A 185 -15.46 26.05 8.34
N ASN A 186 -16.49 26.20 9.18
CA ASN A 186 -16.78 25.22 10.23
C ASN A 186 -17.08 23.86 9.60
N PRO A 187 -16.37 22.77 9.92
CA PRO A 187 -16.63 21.44 9.36
C PRO A 187 -18.03 20.90 9.66
N ASP A 188 -18.76 21.49 10.59
CA ASP A 188 -20.08 21.04 11.03
C ASP A 188 -21.26 21.64 10.24
N THR A 189 -21.04 22.57 9.32
CA THR A 189 -22.11 23.08 8.45
C THR A 189 -22.26 22.23 7.20
N VAL A 190 -22.90 21.08 7.35
CA VAL A 190 -23.43 20.30 6.24
C VAL A 190 -24.51 21.14 5.52
N ARG A 191 -24.16 21.72 4.38
CA ARG A 191 -25.16 22.32 3.50
C ARG A 191 -25.75 21.25 2.58
N ASP A 192 -27.04 21.22 2.55
CA ASP A 192 -27.89 20.35 1.74
C ASP A 192 -27.49 20.45 0.24
N LEU A 193 -27.01 19.35 -0.32
CA LEU A 193 -26.60 19.23 -1.73
C LEU A 193 -27.79 19.25 -2.71
N GLY A 194 -29.00 19.52 -2.22
CA GLY A 194 -30.26 19.53 -3.00
C GLY A 194 -30.60 20.87 -3.65
N SER A 195 -29.90 21.97 -3.37
CA SER A 195 -30.22 23.29 -3.96
C SER A 195 -29.15 23.77 -4.96
N PRO A 196 -29.56 24.42 -6.07
CA PRO A 196 -28.62 24.97 -7.07
C PRO A 196 -27.71 26.09 -6.54
N GLU A 197 -28.04 26.67 -5.38
CA GLU A 197 -27.34 27.81 -4.79
C GLU A 197 -26.28 27.41 -3.74
N GLY A 198 -26.15 26.09 -3.43
CA GLY A 198 -25.24 25.54 -2.40
C GLY A 198 -23.85 25.14 -2.88
N ARG A 199 -23.40 25.56 -4.09
CA ARG A 199 -22.18 25.05 -4.73
C ARG A 199 -20.86 25.66 -4.21
N GLU A 200 -20.88 26.52 -3.21
CA GLU A 200 -19.66 27.15 -2.65
C GLU A 200 -19.36 26.65 -1.23
N GLY A 201 -19.25 25.35 -1.02
CA GLY A 201 -18.81 24.81 0.27
C GLY A 201 -18.74 23.30 0.21
N PHE A 202 -17.53 22.77 0.07
CA PHE A 202 -17.31 21.32 -0.02
C PHE A 202 -17.50 20.65 1.33
N SER A 203 -18.51 19.79 1.42
CA SER A 203 -18.67 18.81 2.49
C SER A 203 -18.36 17.43 1.96
N THR A 204 -17.37 16.76 2.53
CA THR A 204 -17.10 15.36 2.26
C THR A 204 -18.02 14.50 3.12
N HIS A 205 -19.13 14.01 2.53
CA HIS A 205 -19.96 12.99 3.15
C HIS A 205 -19.30 11.62 3.01
N TYR A 206 -19.08 10.94 4.13
CA TYR A 206 -18.93 9.49 4.17
C TYR A 206 -20.32 8.85 3.98
N ASP A 207 -20.88 8.94 2.81
CA ASP A 207 -22.00 8.11 2.44
C ASP A 207 -21.45 6.75 1.99
N ALA A 208 -21.22 5.87 2.95
CA ALA A 208 -21.12 4.46 2.67
C ALA A 208 -22.50 3.97 2.20
N VAL A 209 -22.75 4.12 0.92
CA VAL A 209 -23.84 3.37 0.28
C VAL A 209 -23.41 1.92 0.35
N VAL A 210 -24.15 1.14 1.15
CA VAL A 210 -23.96 -0.31 1.29
C VAL A 210 -23.88 -0.93 -0.10
N GLY A 211 -22.69 -1.49 -0.44
CA GLY A 211 -22.44 -2.16 -1.72
C GLY A 211 -21.68 -1.36 -2.78
N SER A 212 -21.23 -0.12 -2.51
CA SER A 212 -20.32 0.61 -3.42
C SER A 212 -18.98 0.85 -2.74
N THR A 213 -17.93 0.24 -3.25
CA THR A 213 -16.53 0.48 -2.87
C THR A 213 -16.03 1.86 -3.31
N THR A 214 -16.87 2.67 -3.88
CA THR A 214 -16.51 3.95 -4.51
C THR A 214 -16.68 5.11 -3.55
N MET A 215 -15.59 5.77 -3.21
CA MET A 215 -15.55 6.98 -2.40
C MET A 215 -15.45 8.22 -3.30
N LEU A 216 -16.29 9.22 -3.04
CA LEU A 216 -16.22 10.51 -3.73
C LEU A 216 -15.34 11.48 -2.94
N VAL A 217 -14.47 12.21 -3.62
CA VAL A 217 -13.56 13.20 -3.03
C VAL A 217 -13.60 14.51 -3.81
N GLY A 218 -13.35 15.62 -3.11
CA GLY A 218 -13.17 16.93 -3.73
C GLY A 218 -11.83 17.06 -4.46
N SER A 219 -11.73 17.99 -5.37
CA SER A 219 -10.46 18.39 -5.99
C SER A 219 -10.07 19.80 -5.53
N HIS A 220 -8.79 20.00 -5.24
CA HIS A 220 -8.21 21.27 -4.84
C HIS A 220 -7.16 21.73 -5.82
N GLU A 221 -7.01 23.04 -5.99
CA GLU A 221 -6.02 23.66 -6.86
C GLU A 221 -5.31 24.82 -6.16
N GLY A 222 -4.12 25.16 -6.66
CA GLY A 222 -3.37 26.32 -6.19
C GLY A 222 -2.89 26.19 -4.74
N ASP A 223 -3.17 27.19 -3.94
CA ASP A 223 -2.68 27.34 -2.55
C ASP A 223 -3.36 26.42 -1.55
N ASP A 224 -4.45 25.73 -1.93
CA ASP A 224 -5.17 24.79 -1.06
C ASP A 224 -4.60 23.37 -1.13
N VAL A 225 -3.57 23.15 -1.96
CA VAL A 225 -2.88 21.85 -2.08
C VAL A 225 -1.68 21.82 -1.14
N ILE A 226 -1.80 21.14 0.01
CA ILE A 226 -0.71 20.89 0.95
C ILE A 226 -0.02 19.56 0.70
N ALA A 227 -0.72 18.58 0.14
CA ALA A 227 -0.25 17.21 -0.09
C ALA A 227 -0.47 16.74 -1.52
N MET A 228 0.43 15.89 -2.04
CA MET A 228 0.28 15.22 -3.33
C MET A 228 0.59 13.73 -3.22
N ALA A 229 -0.17 12.89 -3.98
CA ALA A 229 0.03 11.44 -3.99
C ALA A 229 1.16 11.03 -4.94
N HIS A 230 2.01 10.10 -4.50
CA HIS A 230 3.13 9.57 -5.27
C HIS A 230 3.16 8.04 -5.23
N HIS A 231 2.79 7.39 -6.32
CA HIS A 231 2.78 5.92 -6.43
C HIS A 231 2.99 5.48 -7.89
N GLY A 232 3.22 4.18 -8.10
CA GLY A 232 3.57 3.61 -9.42
C GLY A 232 2.59 3.90 -10.54
N SER A 233 1.29 4.06 -10.23
CA SER A 233 0.25 4.36 -11.24
C SER A 233 0.17 5.84 -11.64
N VAL A 234 0.89 6.73 -10.97
CA VAL A 234 1.06 8.14 -11.40
C VAL A 234 2.11 8.21 -12.49
N SER A 235 1.90 9.03 -13.53
CA SER A 235 2.84 9.16 -14.64
C SER A 235 4.24 9.59 -14.17
N LYS A 236 5.28 9.13 -14.89
CA LYS A 236 6.69 9.41 -14.54
C LYS A 236 6.97 10.92 -14.45
N ASP A 237 6.46 11.70 -15.39
CA ASP A 237 6.70 13.16 -15.44
C ASP A 237 6.05 13.86 -14.24
N ARG A 238 4.83 13.43 -13.86
CA ARG A 238 4.14 13.96 -12.70
C ARG A 238 4.85 13.58 -11.41
N ARG A 239 5.33 12.34 -11.27
CA ARG A 239 6.13 11.93 -10.11
C ARG A 239 7.39 12.79 -9.97
N LYS A 240 8.11 12.99 -11.07
CA LYS A 240 9.31 13.85 -11.08
C LYS A 240 8.98 15.29 -10.66
N MET A 241 7.88 15.86 -11.14
CA MET A 241 7.43 17.20 -10.74
C MET A 241 7.13 17.28 -9.23
N ILE A 242 6.47 16.24 -8.66
CA ILE A 242 6.18 16.15 -7.22
C ILE A 242 7.50 16.12 -6.42
N GLU A 243 8.46 15.29 -6.83
CA GLU A 243 9.77 15.18 -6.20
C GLU A 243 10.53 16.52 -6.23
N GLU A 244 10.52 17.21 -7.36
CA GLU A 244 11.17 18.51 -7.51
C GLU A 244 10.52 19.60 -6.65
N ARG A 245 9.19 19.62 -6.55
CA ARG A 245 8.45 20.56 -5.69
C ARG A 245 8.73 20.32 -4.22
N LEU A 246 8.79 19.05 -3.78
CA LEU A 246 9.15 18.71 -2.42
C LEU A 246 10.58 19.17 -2.09
N LYS A 247 11.55 18.90 -2.97
CA LYS A 247 12.95 19.35 -2.82
C LYS A 247 13.10 20.86 -2.66
N ARG A 248 12.28 21.62 -3.40
CA ARG A 248 12.30 23.10 -3.32
C ARG A 248 11.55 23.66 -2.11
N GLY A 249 10.87 22.78 -1.34
CA GLY A 249 10.01 23.20 -0.23
C GLY A 249 8.72 23.92 -0.67
N GLU A 250 8.34 23.77 -1.94
CA GLU A 250 7.09 24.30 -2.51
C GLU A 250 5.89 23.41 -2.15
N LEU A 251 6.14 22.16 -1.73
CA LEU A 251 5.16 21.19 -1.32
C LEU A 251 5.53 20.66 0.07
N ARG A 252 4.62 20.79 1.03
CA ARG A 252 4.89 20.39 2.42
C ARG A 252 4.78 18.90 2.66
N CYS A 253 3.92 18.21 1.89
CA CYS A 253 3.63 16.81 2.12
C CYS A 253 3.57 16.01 0.81
N VAL A 254 4.15 14.81 0.83
CA VAL A 254 3.92 13.79 -0.19
C VAL A 254 3.42 12.53 0.48
N VAL A 255 2.27 12.01 0.03
CA VAL A 255 1.72 10.72 0.48
C VAL A 255 2.15 9.67 -0.53
N ALA A 256 2.98 8.73 -0.11
CA ALA A 256 3.61 7.76 -1.01
C ALA A 256 3.36 6.31 -0.59
N THR A 257 3.42 5.42 -1.56
CA THR A 257 3.60 3.98 -1.35
C THR A 257 5.11 3.64 -1.39
N SER A 258 5.48 2.40 -1.68
CA SER A 258 6.89 1.99 -1.85
C SER A 258 7.66 2.75 -2.95
N SER A 259 7.00 3.58 -3.75
CA SER A 259 7.62 4.30 -4.86
C SER A 259 8.71 5.32 -4.45
N LEU A 260 8.70 5.79 -3.19
CA LEU A 260 9.73 6.66 -2.61
C LEU A 260 10.58 5.97 -1.55
N GLU A 261 10.46 4.65 -1.41
CA GLU A 261 11.21 3.83 -0.47
C GLU A 261 12.69 3.70 -0.88
N LEU A 262 12.97 3.62 -2.19
CA LEU A 262 14.30 3.34 -2.73
C LEU A 262 14.81 4.42 -3.70
N GLY A 263 16.13 4.70 -3.63
CA GLY A 263 16.95 5.16 -4.76
C GLY A 263 16.75 6.61 -5.24
N ILE A 264 15.96 7.45 -4.56
CA ILE A 264 15.78 8.83 -4.98
C ILE A 264 16.37 9.76 -3.91
N ASP A 265 17.22 10.68 -4.33
CA ASP A 265 17.64 11.80 -3.52
C ASP A 265 16.47 12.80 -3.42
N MET A 266 15.79 12.81 -2.29
CA MET A 266 14.63 13.70 -2.02
C MET A 266 15.01 15.01 -1.36
N GLY A 267 16.32 15.25 -1.12
CA GLY A 267 16.77 16.34 -0.27
C GLY A 267 16.49 16.08 1.21
N SER A 268 16.50 17.11 2.03
CA SER A 268 16.21 17.00 3.46
C SER A 268 14.70 16.93 3.69
N VAL A 269 14.22 15.80 4.19
CA VAL A 269 12.85 15.61 4.68
C VAL A 269 12.89 15.67 6.21
N ASP A 270 12.09 16.53 6.82
CA ASP A 270 12.15 16.74 8.26
C ASP A 270 11.47 15.62 9.05
N LEU A 271 10.37 15.07 8.51
CA LEU A 271 9.57 14.07 9.18
C LEU A 271 9.10 12.96 8.21
N VAL A 272 9.17 11.73 8.66
CA VAL A 272 8.48 10.59 8.03
C VAL A 272 7.28 10.19 8.89
N ILE A 273 6.14 9.99 8.27
CA ILE A 273 4.94 9.41 8.89
C ILE A 273 4.65 8.07 8.21
N GLN A 274 4.46 7.04 9.00
CA GLN A 274 4.00 5.73 8.53
C GLN A 274 2.57 5.51 9.01
N VAL A 275 1.63 5.43 8.11
CA VAL A 275 0.24 5.03 8.41
C VAL A 275 0.12 3.54 8.19
N ASP A 276 -0.40 2.83 9.21
CA ASP A 276 -0.36 1.38 9.31
C ASP A 276 1.07 0.82 9.51
N THR A 277 1.20 -0.47 9.81
CA THR A 277 2.50 -1.12 9.98
C THR A 277 3.19 -1.29 8.64
N PRO A 278 4.50 -1.00 8.50
CA PRO A 278 5.23 -1.31 7.27
C PRO A 278 5.19 -2.82 7.00
N LEU A 279 5.23 -3.20 5.72
CA LEU A 279 5.10 -4.60 5.29
C LEU A 279 6.26 -5.49 5.78
N SER A 280 7.42 -4.89 6.02
CA SER A 280 8.62 -5.53 6.55
C SER A 280 9.45 -4.53 7.36
N VAL A 281 10.32 -5.04 8.23
CA VAL A 281 11.29 -4.22 8.98
C VAL A 281 12.23 -3.50 8.01
N SER A 282 12.68 -4.19 6.98
CA SER A 282 13.52 -3.62 5.91
C SER A 282 12.84 -2.42 5.24
N SER A 283 11.57 -2.55 4.84
CA SER A 283 10.78 -1.47 4.26
C SER A 283 10.63 -0.30 5.25
N GLY A 284 10.32 -0.59 6.51
CA GLY A 284 10.24 0.42 7.57
C GLY A 284 11.53 1.23 7.70
N LEU A 285 12.67 0.57 7.76
CA LEU A 285 13.99 1.22 7.84
C LEU A 285 14.30 2.08 6.60
N GLN A 286 13.95 1.60 5.41
CA GLN A 286 14.15 2.34 4.16
C GLN A 286 13.29 3.61 4.10
N ARG A 287 12.03 3.54 4.60
CA ARG A 287 11.12 4.68 4.70
C ARG A 287 11.61 5.70 5.72
N VAL A 288 11.92 5.25 6.93
CA VAL A 288 12.45 6.11 8.00
C VAL A 288 13.76 6.79 7.59
N GLY A 289 14.64 6.08 6.90
CA GLY A 289 15.88 6.62 6.37
C GLY A 289 15.72 7.73 5.32
N ARG A 290 14.49 8.11 4.94
CA ARG A 290 14.22 9.29 4.13
C ARG A 290 14.22 10.58 4.95
N ALA A 291 14.00 10.51 6.28
CA ALA A 291 14.10 11.66 7.16
C ALA A 291 15.57 11.95 7.49
N ASP A 292 15.94 13.23 7.42
CA ASP A 292 17.27 13.76 7.74
C ASP A 292 18.44 12.92 7.18
N HIS A 293 18.37 12.67 5.86
CA HIS A 293 19.34 11.83 5.12
C HIS A 293 20.74 12.50 5.05
N GLN A 294 21.29 12.91 6.20
CA GLN A 294 22.60 13.54 6.32
C GLN A 294 23.50 12.72 7.26
N VAL A 295 24.81 12.80 7.03
CA VAL A 295 25.79 12.13 7.91
C VAL A 295 25.72 12.77 9.30
N GLY A 296 25.36 11.95 10.32
CA GLY A 296 25.21 12.41 11.70
C GLY A 296 23.81 12.94 12.04
N GLY A 297 22.87 12.92 11.10
CA GLY A 297 21.46 13.26 11.34
C GLY A 297 20.72 12.20 12.15
N VAL A 298 19.54 12.59 12.67
CA VAL A 298 18.61 11.70 13.37
C VAL A 298 17.34 11.60 12.55
N SER A 299 17.00 10.40 12.10
CA SER A 299 15.77 10.17 11.33
C SER A 299 14.56 10.16 12.26
N HIS A 300 13.66 11.13 12.12
CA HIS A 300 12.42 11.24 12.89
C HIS A 300 11.27 10.57 12.15
N ALA A 301 10.58 9.66 12.83
CA ALA A 301 9.42 8.98 12.25
C ALA A 301 8.29 8.74 13.25
N LEU A 302 7.05 8.97 12.78
CA LEU A 302 5.82 8.72 13.53
C LEU A 302 5.03 7.59 12.87
N PHE A 303 4.52 6.67 13.69
CA PHE A 303 3.75 5.51 13.25
C PHE A 303 2.32 5.62 13.78
N TYR A 304 1.34 5.59 12.89
CA TYR A 304 -0.09 5.69 13.19
C TYR A 304 -0.78 4.35 12.94
N PRO A 305 -1.07 3.56 13.99
CA PRO A 305 -1.89 2.37 13.86
C PRO A 305 -3.35 2.75 13.60
N LEU A 306 -4.04 2.03 12.71
CA LEU A 306 -5.45 2.24 12.41
C LEU A 306 -6.37 1.28 13.16
N THR A 307 -5.80 0.21 13.72
CA THR A 307 -6.51 -0.79 14.52
C THR A 307 -5.69 -1.19 15.73
N ARG A 308 -6.36 -1.68 16.76
CA ARG A 308 -5.66 -2.17 17.97
C ARG A 308 -4.68 -3.32 17.68
N GLN A 309 -4.98 -4.16 16.69
CA GLN A 309 -4.08 -5.23 16.26
C GLN A 309 -2.82 -4.66 15.62
N GLN A 310 -2.92 -3.55 14.90
CA GLN A 310 -1.76 -2.86 14.32
C GLN A 310 -0.85 -2.25 15.38
N ILE A 311 -1.34 -1.97 16.60
CA ILE A 311 -0.46 -1.58 17.72
C ILE A 311 0.50 -2.74 18.06
N VAL A 312 0.00 -3.99 18.12
CA VAL A 312 0.85 -5.17 18.37
C VAL A 312 1.92 -5.33 17.30
N THR A 313 1.49 -5.32 16.04
CA THR A 313 2.41 -5.53 14.91
C THR A 313 3.38 -4.38 14.74
N GLY A 314 2.90 -3.16 14.94
CA GLY A 314 3.71 -1.94 14.88
C GLY A 314 4.76 -1.87 16.00
N ALA A 315 4.38 -2.19 17.24
CA ALA A 315 5.32 -2.23 18.35
C ALA A 315 6.44 -3.26 18.12
N ALA A 316 6.09 -4.47 17.66
CA ALA A 316 7.09 -5.49 17.30
C ALA A 316 7.98 -5.02 16.13
N SER A 317 7.43 -4.27 15.16
CA SER A 317 8.18 -3.68 14.06
C SER A 317 9.17 -2.62 14.55
N LEU A 318 8.75 -1.71 15.44
CA LEU A 318 9.60 -0.67 16.00
C LEU A 318 10.77 -1.28 16.78
N GLU A 319 10.49 -2.27 17.67
CA GLU A 319 11.55 -2.99 18.38
C GLU A 319 12.54 -3.64 17.42
N ALA A 320 12.05 -4.34 16.39
CA ALA A 320 12.91 -4.97 15.38
C ALA A 320 13.73 -3.95 14.58
N MET A 321 13.16 -2.79 14.25
CA MET A 321 13.87 -1.71 13.57
C MET A 321 14.99 -1.12 14.44
N ILE A 322 14.71 -0.86 15.72
CA ILE A 322 15.70 -0.38 16.71
C ILE A 322 16.82 -1.43 16.89
N ALA A 323 16.45 -2.71 16.99
CA ALA A 323 17.42 -3.81 17.08
C ALA A 323 18.15 -4.08 15.76
N GLY A 324 17.64 -3.60 14.60
CA GLY A 324 18.14 -3.93 13.27
C GLY A 324 17.96 -5.40 12.90
N ASP A 325 16.90 -6.02 13.42
CA ASP A 325 16.51 -7.40 13.13
C ASP A 325 15.70 -7.42 11.80
N ILE A 326 16.42 -7.41 10.69
CA ILE A 326 15.87 -7.31 9.33
C ILE A 326 15.60 -8.72 8.81
N GLU A 327 14.50 -8.87 8.09
CA GLU A 327 14.13 -10.12 7.43
C GLU A 327 15.23 -10.62 6.48
N PRO A 328 15.44 -11.96 6.40
CA PRO A 328 16.44 -12.50 5.51
C PRO A 328 16.05 -12.33 4.05
N LEU A 329 16.99 -11.89 3.22
CA LEU A 329 16.82 -11.81 1.76
C LEU A 329 16.35 -13.16 1.20
N ALA A 330 15.19 -13.20 0.57
CA ALA A 330 14.69 -14.33 -0.17
C ALA A 330 15.05 -14.17 -1.66
N VAL A 331 15.94 -15.04 -2.16
CA VAL A 331 16.23 -15.11 -3.58
C VAL A 331 15.29 -16.14 -4.21
N PRO A 332 14.49 -15.79 -5.24
CA PRO A 332 13.63 -16.73 -5.92
C PRO A 332 14.45 -17.92 -6.45
N ARG A 333 13.91 -19.14 -6.33
CA ARG A 333 14.52 -20.35 -6.88
C ARG A 333 13.87 -20.69 -8.20
N ASN A 334 14.69 -20.87 -9.24
CA ASN A 334 14.28 -21.30 -10.58
C ASN A 334 13.05 -20.52 -11.11
N PRO A 335 13.08 -19.16 -11.18
CA PRO A 335 11.97 -18.38 -11.72
C PRO A 335 11.83 -18.67 -13.24
N LEU A 336 10.89 -19.55 -13.62
CA LEU A 336 10.79 -20.09 -14.98
C LEU A 336 10.35 -19.05 -16.01
N ASP A 337 9.58 -18.06 -15.60
CA ASP A 337 9.22 -16.89 -16.39
C ASP A 337 10.44 -16.06 -16.79
N ILE A 338 11.34 -15.81 -15.84
CA ILE A 338 12.62 -15.14 -16.10
C ILE A 338 13.54 -16.00 -16.98
N LEU A 339 13.56 -17.32 -16.76
CA LEU A 339 14.30 -18.24 -17.63
C LEU A 339 13.82 -18.13 -19.08
N ALA A 340 12.51 -18.19 -19.30
CA ALA A 340 11.90 -18.06 -20.62
C ALA A 340 12.25 -16.71 -21.26
N GLN A 341 12.06 -15.61 -20.53
CA GLN A 341 12.34 -14.25 -20.99
C GLN A 341 13.80 -14.06 -21.38
N GLN A 342 14.73 -14.45 -20.51
CA GLN A 342 16.18 -14.32 -20.77
C GLN A 342 16.65 -15.22 -21.90
N THR A 343 16.08 -16.41 -22.05
CA THR A 343 16.41 -17.30 -23.18
C THR A 343 15.96 -16.69 -24.50
N VAL A 344 14.74 -16.13 -24.58
CA VAL A 344 14.29 -15.44 -25.80
C VAL A 344 15.15 -14.23 -26.11
N ALA A 345 15.54 -13.45 -25.11
CA ALA A 345 16.39 -12.28 -25.28
C ALA A 345 17.78 -12.65 -25.80
N ALA A 346 18.38 -13.71 -25.24
CA ALA A 346 19.69 -14.19 -25.67
C ALA A 346 19.65 -14.79 -27.10
N ALA A 347 18.65 -15.65 -27.38
CA ALA A 347 18.48 -16.25 -28.70
C ALA A 347 18.16 -15.22 -29.79
N ALA A 348 17.56 -14.08 -29.43
CA ALA A 348 17.31 -12.97 -30.35
C ALA A 348 18.60 -12.23 -30.79
N MET A 349 19.69 -12.41 -30.06
CA MET A 349 20.99 -11.82 -30.39
C MET A 349 21.87 -12.76 -31.22
N HIS A 350 21.83 -14.05 -30.91
CA HIS A 350 22.58 -15.11 -31.60
C HIS A 350 22.01 -16.48 -31.24
N ASP A 351 22.20 -17.45 -32.10
CA ASP A 351 21.81 -18.82 -31.82
C ASP A 351 22.56 -19.37 -30.59
N LEU A 352 21.86 -20.18 -29.79
CA LEU A 352 22.38 -20.74 -28.54
C LEU A 352 22.50 -22.26 -28.68
N ASN A 353 23.59 -22.85 -28.19
CA ASN A 353 23.62 -24.30 -27.91
C ASN A 353 22.91 -24.56 -26.58
N ALA A 354 22.01 -25.51 -26.51
CA ALA A 354 21.17 -25.79 -25.34
C ALA A 354 21.99 -26.19 -24.11
N ASP A 355 23.08 -26.94 -24.28
CA ASP A 355 23.94 -27.39 -23.17
C ASP A 355 24.78 -26.25 -22.63
N ASP A 356 25.37 -25.47 -23.52
CA ASP A 356 26.15 -24.29 -23.15
C ASP A 356 25.29 -23.22 -22.47
N TRP A 357 24.05 -23.04 -22.98
CA TRP A 357 23.09 -22.09 -22.38
C TRP A 357 22.62 -22.56 -21.01
N TYR A 358 22.32 -23.84 -20.85
CA TYR A 358 22.01 -24.44 -19.56
C TYR A 358 23.14 -24.24 -18.55
N ALA A 359 24.38 -24.53 -18.95
CA ALA A 359 25.54 -24.29 -18.10
C ALA A 359 25.72 -22.80 -17.75
N THR A 360 25.44 -21.88 -18.69
CA THR A 360 25.48 -20.44 -18.49
C THR A 360 24.43 -19.97 -17.50
N VAL A 361 23.18 -20.42 -17.67
CA VAL A 361 22.06 -20.07 -16.77
C VAL A 361 22.35 -20.51 -15.34
N ARG A 362 22.89 -21.70 -15.12
CA ARG A 362 23.21 -22.23 -13.79
C ARG A 362 24.33 -21.48 -13.06
N ARG A 363 25.08 -20.61 -13.71
CA ARG A 363 26.04 -19.71 -13.05
C ARG A 363 25.33 -18.59 -12.29
N ALA A 364 24.09 -18.28 -12.62
CA ALA A 364 23.28 -17.33 -11.85
C ALA A 364 22.73 -17.97 -10.57
N ALA A 365 22.83 -17.26 -9.44
CA ALA A 365 22.44 -17.78 -8.13
C ALA A 365 20.99 -18.32 -8.07
N PRO A 366 19.97 -17.68 -8.69
CA PRO A 366 18.61 -18.21 -8.71
C PRO A 366 18.47 -19.57 -9.41
N PHE A 367 19.33 -19.86 -10.36
CA PHE A 367 19.28 -21.07 -11.21
C PHE A 367 20.37 -22.10 -10.89
N ALA A 368 21.15 -21.93 -9.84
CA ALA A 368 22.25 -22.82 -9.50
C ALA A 368 21.80 -24.29 -9.35
N GLU A 369 20.58 -24.50 -8.90
CA GLU A 369 19.96 -25.82 -8.68
C GLU A 369 18.90 -26.14 -9.75
N LEU A 370 18.89 -25.46 -10.92
CA LEU A 370 17.91 -25.70 -11.97
C LEU A 370 18.05 -27.13 -12.54
N PRO A 371 17.03 -27.98 -12.44
CA PRO A 371 17.05 -29.31 -13.07
C PRO A 371 17.04 -29.19 -14.60
N ARG A 372 17.69 -30.14 -15.27
CA ARG A 372 17.77 -30.15 -16.74
C ARG A 372 16.41 -30.35 -17.40
N ASP A 373 15.60 -31.23 -16.88
CA ASP A 373 14.24 -31.52 -17.39
C ASP A 373 13.34 -30.26 -17.29
N MET A 374 13.46 -29.49 -16.23
CA MET A 374 12.74 -28.23 -16.06
C MET A 374 13.21 -27.16 -17.07
N PHE A 375 14.51 -27.07 -17.30
CA PHE A 375 15.06 -26.20 -18.36
C PHE A 375 14.53 -26.63 -19.73
N ASP A 376 14.61 -27.94 -20.07
CA ASP A 376 14.15 -28.47 -21.35
C ASP A 376 12.64 -28.26 -21.55
N ALA A 377 11.83 -28.37 -20.49
CA ALA A 377 10.40 -28.11 -20.54
C ALA A 377 10.09 -26.64 -20.89
N VAL A 378 10.83 -25.69 -20.31
CA VAL A 378 10.66 -24.25 -20.62
C VAL A 378 11.03 -23.97 -22.08
N ILE A 379 12.16 -24.52 -22.58
CA ILE A 379 12.57 -24.34 -23.98
C ILE A 379 11.56 -24.97 -24.92
N GLY A 380 11.06 -26.19 -24.61
CA GLY A 380 10.02 -26.89 -25.36
C GLY A 380 8.73 -26.04 -25.45
N MET A 381 8.27 -25.49 -24.33
CA MET A 381 7.12 -24.58 -24.29
C MET A 381 7.33 -23.38 -25.21
N MET A 382 8.47 -22.72 -25.09
CA MET A 382 8.80 -21.54 -25.91
C MET A 382 8.98 -21.88 -27.38
N SER A 383 9.23 -23.13 -27.73
CA SER A 383 9.35 -23.64 -29.09
C SER A 383 8.03 -24.16 -29.68
N GLY A 384 6.97 -24.30 -28.87
CA GLY A 384 5.63 -24.72 -29.27
C GLY A 384 5.40 -26.24 -29.21
N GLU A 385 6.13 -26.94 -28.33
CA GLU A 385 5.94 -28.39 -28.14
C GLU A 385 4.63 -28.73 -27.38
N TYR A 386 4.08 -27.76 -26.62
CA TYR A 386 2.83 -27.92 -25.87
C TYR A 386 1.67 -27.22 -26.62
N ASN A 387 1.00 -27.99 -27.50
CA ASN A 387 -0.21 -27.54 -28.19
C ASN A 387 -1.45 -28.02 -27.43
N SER A 388 -2.06 -27.18 -26.62
CA SER A 388 -3.40 -27.40 -26.09
C SER A 388 -4.30 -26.20 -26.45
N GLU A 389 -5.62 -26.37 -26.40
CA GLU A 389 -6.58 -25.29 -26.63
C GLU A 389 -6.34 -24.13 -25.66
N GLU A 390 -5.95 -24.42 -24.41
CA GLU A 390 -5.62 -23.42 -23.39
C GLU A 390 -4.40 -22.58 -23.77
N PHE A 391 -3.44 -23.13 -24.50
CA PHE A 391 -2.24 -22.40 -24.96
C PHE A 391 -2.34 -21.92 -26.41
N SER A 392 -3.50 -22.00 -27.04
CA SER A 392 -3.68 -21.57 -28.44
C SER A 392 -3.34 -20.12 -28.71
N ALA A 393 -3.49 -19.25 -27.72
CA ALA A 393 -3.10 -17.83 -27.79
C ALA A 393 -1.59 -17.62 -27.64
N PHE A 394 -0.85 -18.59 -27.12
CA PHE A 394 0.58 -18.51 -26.92
C PHE A 394 1.32 -18.73 -28.24
N ARG A 395 2.01 -17.72 -28.72
CA ARG A 395 2.83 -17.80 -29.94
C ARG A 395 4.25 -18.21 -29.59
N PRO A 396 4.75 -19.38 -30.10
CA PRO A 396 6.13 -19.78 -29.88
C PRO A 396 7.12 -18.69 -30.28
N ARG A 397 8.14 -18.47 -29.48
CA ARG A 397 9.16 -17.45 -29.66
C ARG A 397 10.50 -18.01 -30.12
N LEU A 398 10.70 -19.30 -29.92
CA LEU A 398 11.93 -20.01 -30.25
C LEU A 398 11.68 -21.13 -31.30
N VAL A 399 12.76 -21.55 -31.89
CA VAL A 399 12.88 -22.83 -32.62
C VAL A 399 13.97 -23.62 -31.90
N TRP A 400 13.68 -24.85 -31.52
CA TRP A 400 14.65 -25.74 -30.93
C TRP A 400 14.88 -26.96 -31.84
N ASN A 401 16.09 -27.04 -32.42
CA ASN A 401 16.52 -28.23 -33.14
C ASN A 401 17.13 -29.22 -32.14
N ARG A 402 16.40 -30.29 -31.87
CA ARG A 402 16.80 -31.31 -30.89
C ARG A 402 18.01 -32.11 -31.33
N ASP A 403 18.24 -32.29 -32.66
CA ASP A 403 19.32 -33.13 -33.19
C ASP A 403 20.71 -32.53 -32.95
N ASN A 404 20.82 -31.18 -33.05
CA ASN A 404 22.07 -30.46 -32.87
C ASN A 404 22.07 -29.55 -31.63
N GLY A 405 20.99 -29.55 -30.85
CA GLY A 405 20.87 -28.74 -29.65
C GLY A 405 20.76 -27.25 -29.89
N LEU A 406 20.50 -26.79 -31.13
CA LEU A 406 20.48 -25.36 -31.47
C LEU A 406 19.12 -24.71 -31.12
N ILE A 407 19.17 -23.62 -30.39
CA ILE A 407 18.01 -22.77 -30.06
C ILE A 407 18.16 -21.47 -30.82
N SER A 408 17.18 -21.13 -31.64
CA SER A 408 17.15 -19.90 -32.45
C SER A 408 15.87 -19.10 -32.18
N ALA A 409 15.94 -17.79 -32.31
CA ALA A 409 14.76 -16.93 -32.16
C ALA A 409 13.88 -16.93 -33.41
N ARG A 410 12.56 -16.97 -33.24
CA ARG A 410 11.62 -16.75 -34.33
C ARG A 410 11.56 -15.26 -34.74
N PRO A 411 11.17 -14.95 -35.99
CA PRO A 411 10.95 -13.57 -36.41
C PRO A 411 10.01 -12.83 -35.46
N GLY A 412 10.38 -11.60 -35.07
CA GLY A 412 9.62 -10.76 -34.14
C GLY A 412 9.94 -10.98 -32.65
N SER A 413 10.68 -12.01 -32.28
CA SER A 413 11.06 -12.28 -30.88
C SER A 413 11.94 -11.18 -30.31
N GLN A 414 12.85 -10.60 -31.11
CA GLN A 414 13.69 -9.46 -30.69
C GLN A 414 12.84 -8.25 -30.30
N LYS A 415 11.79 -7.94 -31.09
CA LYS A 415 10.89 -6.83 -30.75
C LYS A 415 10.21 -7.06 -29.41
N VAL A 416 9.70 -8.30 -29.17
CA VAL A 416 9.07 -8.66 -27.89
C VAL A 416 10.07 -8.55 -26.75
N ALA A 417 11.29 -9.09 -26.89
CA ALA A 417 12.32 -9.02 -25.87
C ALA A 417 12.67 -7.57 -25.47
N VAL A 418 12.68 -6.65 -26.42
CA VAL A 418 12.97 -5.22 -26.16
C VAL A 418 11.78 -4.48 -25.56
N THR A 419 10.55 -4.75 -26.03
CA THR A 419 9.36 -4.01 -25.60
C THR A 419 8.69 -4.58 -24.35
N SER A 420 8.96 -5.83 -24.01
CA SER A 420 8.33 -6.55 -22.89
C SER A 420 9.40 -7.14 -21.95
N GLY A 421 10.43 -6.35 -21.64
CA GLY A 421 11.56 -6.77 -20.81
C GLY A 421 11.31 -6.72 -19.30
N GLY A 422 10.11 -6.40 -18.85
CA GLY A 422 9.74 -6.31 -17.44
C GLY A 422 9.16 -7.61 -16.87
N THR A 423 8.81 -7.58 -15.60
CA THR A 423 8.04 -8.65 -14.93
C THR A 423 6.68 -8.80 -15.60
N ILE A 424 6.22 -10.03 -15.78
CA ILE A 424 4.88 -10.32 -16.32
C ILE A 424 3.86 -9.94 -15.23
N PRO A 425 2.94 -8.99 -15.47
CA PRO A 425 1.94 -8.61 -14.49
C PRO A 425 0.84 -9.69 -14.40
N ASP A 426 0.37 -9.96 -13.19
CA ASP A 426 -0.73 -10.90 -12.94
C ASP A 426 -2.08 -10.35 -13.43
N ARG A 427 -2.21 -9.03 -13.56
CA ARG A 427 -3.44 -8.34 -13.99
C ARG A 427 -3.14 -7.24 -15.00
N GLY A 428 -4.16 -6.91 -15.83
CA GLY A 428 -4.10 -5.84 -16.81
C GLY A 428 -4.18 -4.46 -16.15
N LEU A 429 -3.39 -3.53 -16.66
CA LEU A 429 -3.49 -2.12 -16.33
C LEU A 429 -3.85 -1.34 -17.60
N TYR A 430 -4.86 -0.47 -17.48
CA TYR A 430 -5.25 0.44 -18.54
C TYR A 430 -4.48 1.74 -18.43
N THR A 431 -3.82 2.13 -19.51
CA THR A 431 -3.12 3.42 -19.55
C THR A 431 -4.14 4.56 -19.63
N VAL A 432 -4.04 5.54 -18.72
CA VAL A 432 -4.85 6.77 -18.75
C VAL A 432 -4.13 7.84 -19.54
N VAL A 433 -4.79 8.39 -20.57
CA VAL A 433 -4.20 9.36 -21.51
C VAL A 433 -5.10 10.55 -21.77
N LEU A 434 -4.49 11.69 -22.13
CA LEU A 434 -5.20 12.85 -22.69
C LEU A 434 -5.57 12.62 -24.16
N PRO A 435 -6.62 13.29 -24.69
CA PRO A 435 -6.91 13.33 -26.12
C PRO A 435 -5.72 13.83 -26.94
N GLU A 436 -5.65 13.46 -28.22
CA GLU A 436 -4.54 13.89 -29.09
C GLU A 436 -4.46 15.40 -29.29
N ALA A 437 -5.61 16.05 -29.29
CA ALA A 437 -5.71 17.51 -29.48
C ALA A 437 -5.18 18.30 -28.25
N ASP A 438 -5.25 17.73 -27.04
CA ASP A 438 -4.90 18.41 -25.79
C ASP A 438 -3.49 18.06 -25.29
N ALA A 439 -2.84 17.10 -25.93
CA ALA A 439 -1.50 16.66 -25.57
C ALA A 439 -0.45 17.58 -26.22
N GLY A 440 0.18 18.45 -25.42
CA GLY A 440 1.44 19.06 -25.81
C GLY A 440 2.48 17.99 -26.16
N LYS A 441 3.51 18.32 -26.96
CA LYS A 441 4.54 17.38 -27.40
C LYS A 441 5.16 16.64 -26.18
N GLY A 442 4.71 15.41 -25.93
CA GLY A 442 5.31 14.46 -24.99
C GLY A 442 4.54 14.12 -23.71
N GLN A 443 3.47 14.83 -23.33
CA GLN A 443 2.77 14.61 -22.04
C GLN A 443 1.35 14.04 -22.20
N ARG A 444 1.23 12.91 -22.88
CA ARG A 444 -0.09 12.30 -23.10
C ARG A 444 -0.54 11.37 -21.97
N ARG A 445 0.39 10.73 -21.26
CA ARG A 445 0.08 9.74 -20.23
C ARG A 445 -0.13 10.40 -18.86
N VAL A 446 -1.30 10.19 -18.29
CA VAL A 446 -1.67 10.67 -16.94
C VAL A 446 -1.26 9.64 -15.87
N GLY A 447 -1.55 8.36 -16.12
CA GLY A 447 -1.25 7.29 -15.19
C GLY A 447 -1.81 5.93 -15.66
N GLU A 448 -2.19 5.09 -14.71
CA GLU A 448 -2.74 3.75 -14.95
C GLU A 448 -3.89 3.46 -14.00
N LEU A 449 -4.89 2.72 -14.48
CA LEU A 449 -6.01 2.18 -13.72
C LEU A 449 -6.00 0.65 -13.79
N ASP A 450 -6.46 0.01 -12.73
CA ASP A 450 -6.72 -1.43 -12.72
C ASP A 450 -7.86 -1.78 -13.69
N GLU A 451 -7.78 -2.93 -14.36
CA GLU A 451 -8.78 -3.36 -15.34
C GLU A 451 -10.17 -3.48 -14.73
N GLU A 452 -10.28 -3.93 -13.47
CA GLU A 452 -11.57 -4.06 -12.80
C GLU A 452 -12.21 -2.69 -12.53
N MET A 453 -11.39 -1.70 -12.10
CA MET A 453 -11.83 -0.31 -12.01
C MET A 453 -12.37 0.22 -13.34
N VAL A 454 -11.72 -0.14 -14.46
CA VAL A 454 -12.14 0.27 -15.79
C VAL A 454 -13.44 -0.42 -16.21
N TYR A 455 -13.62 -1.70 -15.89
CA TYR A 455 -14.87 -2.43 -16.17
C TYR A 455 -16.08 -1.87 -15.40
N GLU A 456 -15.86 -1.37 -14.20
CA GLU A 456 -16.90 -0.70 -13.41
C GLU A 456 -17.16 0.76 -13.82
N SER A 457 -16.25 1.35 -14.60
CA SER A 457 -16.33 2.76 -15.01
C SER A 457 -17.14 2.94 -16.28
N ARG A 458 -17.73 4.14 -16.44
CA ARG A 458 -18.49 4.55 -17.62
C ARG A 458 -17.93 5.84 -18.18
N VAL A 459 -18.14 6.05 -19.48
CA VAL A 459 -17.90 7.35 -20.12
C VAL A 459 -18.72 8.42 -19.40
N GLY A 460 -18.07 9.52 -19.03
CA GLY A 460 -18.68 10.61 -18.26
C GLY A 460 -18.37 10.55 -16.75
N ASP A 461 -17.92 9.41 -16.23
CA ASP A 461 -17.48 9.31 -14.82
C ASP A 461 -16.27 10.20 -14.57
N VAL A 462 -16.17 10.73 -13.36
CA VAL A 462 -15.03 11.52 -12.90
C VAL A 462 -14.24 10.72 -11.89
N ILE A 463 -12.93 10.61 -12.11
CA ILE A 463 -12.00 9.88 -11.26
C ILE A 463 -10.90 10.81 -10.74
N THR A 464 -10.30 10.48 -9.59
CA THR A 464 -9.06 11.11 -9.13
C THR A 464 -7.86 10.27 -9.57
N LEU A 465 -6.79 10.92 -9.98
CA LEU A 465 -5.51 10.25 -10.20
C LEU A 465 -4.38 11.27 -10.05
N GLY A 466 -3.48 11.03 -9.09
CA GLY A 466 -2.37 11.92 -8.80
C GLY A 466 -2.81 13.31 -8.30
N THR A 467 -3.81 13.38 -7.42
CA THR A 467 -4.40 14.61 -6.84
C THR A 467 -5.15 15.52 -7.82
N SER A 468 -5.37 15.08 -9.03
CA SER A 468 -6.21 15.79 -10.01
C SER A 468 -7.45 14.96 -10.35
N THR A 469 -8.51 15.64 -10.74
CA THR A 469 -9.75 15.01 -11.20
C THR A 469 -9.81 14.98 -12.71
N TRP A 470 -10.31 13.86 -13.22
CA TRP A 470 -10.32 13.53 -14.63
C TRP A 470 -11.68 12.97 -15.03
N GLN A 471 -12.30 13.51 -16.07
CA GLN A 471 -13.50 12.94 -16.65
C GLN A 471 -13.17 11.94 -17.74
N ILE A 472 -13.72 10.73 -17.66
CA ILE A 472 -13.57 9.68 -18.68
C ILE A 472 -14.34 10.10 -19.92
N GLN A 473 -13.65 10.21 -21.06
CA GLN A 473 -14.23 10.53 -22.36
C GLN A 473 -14.44 9.27 -23.21
N GLU A 474 -13.51 8.33 -23.13
CA GLU A 474 -13.53 7.11 -23.93
C GLU A 474 -12.82 5.97 -23.19
N ILE A 475 -13.33 4.76 -23.31
CA ILE A 475 -12.70 3.54 -22.83
C ILE A 475 -12.46 2.65 -24.04
N THR A 476 -11.20 2.39 -24.36
CA THR A 476 -10.79 1.49 -25.44
C THR A 476 -10.30 0.15 -24.87
N ARG A 477 -9.81 -0.74 -25.72
CA ARG A 477 -9.33 -2.07 -25.29
C ARG A 477 -8.11 -2.01 -24.36
N ASP A 478 -7.28 -0.97 -24.44
CA ASP A 478 -5.97 -0.90 -23.76
C ASP A 478 -5.75 0.42 -23.01
N ARG A 479 -6.67 1.38 -23.13
CA ARG A 479 -6.51 2.72 -22.54
C ARG A 479 -7.84 3.38 -22.18
N VAL A 480 -7.75 4.37 -21.30
CA VAL A 480 -8.83 5.27 -20.92
C VAL A 480 -8.44 6.68 -21.31
N VAL A 481 -9.25 7.33 -22.16
CA VAL A 481 -9.03 8.73 -22.56
C VAL A 481 -9.78 9.63 -21.58
N VAL A 482 -9.08 10.60 -21.00
CA VAL A 482 -9.63 11.49 -19.98
C VAL A 482 -9.34 12.95 -20.28
N THR A 483 -10.22 13.85 -19.81
CA THR A 483 -9.98 15.30 -19.82
C THR A 483 -9.94 15.84 -18.40
N PRO A 484 -9.21 16.95 -18.12
CA PRO A 484 -9.24 17.59 -16.81
C PRO A 484 -10.66 17.97 -16.39
N ALA A 485 -11.01 17.73 -15.14
CA ALA A 485 -12.32 18.03 -14.57
C ALA A 485 -12.19 18.72 -13.20
N PRO A 486 -11.53 19.89 -13.11
CA PRO A 486 -11.28 20.57 -11.85
C PRO A 486 -12.60 20.96 -11.16
N GLY A 487 -12.60 20.94 -9.81
CA GLY A 487 -13.76 21.31 -9.00
C GLY A 487 -14.92 20.32 -9.02
N ARG A 488 -14.79 19.16 -9.71
CA ARG A 488 -15.83 18.12 -9.73
C ARG A 488 -15.56 17.04 -8.69
N THR A 489 -16.63 16.55 -8.07
CA THR A 489 -16.58 15.36 -7.22
C THR A 489 -16.20 14.15 -8.07
N ALA A 490 -15.27 13.33 -7.56
CA ALA A 490 -14.68 12.23 -8.31
C ALA A 490 -14.67 10.92 -7.51
N ARG A 491 -14.71 9.79 -8.24
CA ARG A 491 -14.50 8.46 -7.68
C ARG A 491 -13.01 8.26 -7.39
N LEU A 492 -12.69 7.69 -6.22
CA LEU A 492 -11.34 7.18 -5.95
C LEU A 492 -11.12 5.89 -6.76
N PRO A 493 -9.99 5.78 -7.48
CA PRO A 493 -9.65 4.53 -8.10
C PRO A 493 -9.24 3.50 -7.03
N PHE A 494 -9.40 2.23 -7.38
CA PHE A 494 -8.88 1.12 -6.60
C PHE A 494 -7.96 0.26 -7.48
N TRP A 495 -7.09 -0.48 -6.82
CA TRP A 495 -6.19 -1.45 -7.45
C TRP A 495 -6.23 -2.73 -6.63
N HIS A 496 -6.38 -3.86 -7.30
CA HIS A 496 -6.35 -5.18 -6.66
C HIS A 496 -4.91 -5.72 -6.54
N GLY A 497 -4.71 -6.69 -5.66
CA GLY A 497 -3.42 -7.36 -5.49
C GLY A 497 -2.36 -6.57 -4.72
N GLU A 498 -2.74 -5.50 -4.03
CA GLU A 498 -1.82 -4.72 -3.19
C GLU A 498 -1.53 -5.37 -1.82
N GLY A 499 -2.22 -6.47 -1.48
CA GLY A 499 -1.97 -7.24 -0.26
C GLY A 499 -0.64 -7.98 -0.34
N ALA A 500 0.36 -7.52 0.41
CA ALA A 500 1.61 -8.26 0.57
C ALA A 500 1.49 -9.25 1.72
N GLY A 501 1.91 -10.49 1.47
CA GLY A 501 2.11 -11.47 2.52
C GLY A 501 3.20 -11.02 3.51
N ARG A 502 3.10 -11.45 4.76
CA ARG A 502 4.13 -11.19 5.77
C ARG A 502 5.19 -12.29 5.74
N ASP A 503 6.47 -11.91 5.84
CA ASP A 503 7.57 -12.86 5.98
C ASP A 503 7.40 -13.72 7.24
N TYR A 504 7.78 -15.00 7.13
CA TYR A 504 7.71 -15.95 8.25
C TYR A 504 8.59 -15.51 9.45
N GLY A 505 9.79 -14.98 9.17
CA GLY A 505 10.70 -14.48 10.20
C GLY A 505 10.09 -13.34 11.00
N PHE A 506 9.49 -12.37 10.30
CA PHE A 506 8.80 -11.25 10.94
C PHE A 506 7.53 -11.71 11.70
N SER A 507 6.78 -12.68 11.18
CA SER A 507 5.65 -13.28 11.91
C SER A 507 6.10 -13.94 13.21
N ARG A 508 7.24 -14.62 13.23
CA ARG A 508 7.85 -15.16 14.45
C ARG A 508 8.30 -14.08 15.44
N THR A 509 8.84 -12.96 14.94
CA THR A 509 9.22 -11.81 15.77
C THR A 509 7.99 -11.23 16.47
N ILE A 510 6.87 -11.04 15.76
CA ILE A 510 5.60 -10.59 16.35
C ILE A 510 5.11 -11.59 17.40
N ALA A 511 5.13 -12.90 17.11
CA ALA A 511 4.71 -13.93 18.05
C ALA A 511 5.58 -13.95 19.32
N ARG A 512 6.91 -13.82 19.19
CA ARG A 512 7.83 -13.69 20.33
C ARG A 512 7.52 -12.46 21.16
N PHE A 513 7.42 -11.29 20.53
CA PHE A 513 7.06 -10.04 21.18
C PHE A 513 5.75 -10.17 21.95
N THR A 514 4.71 -10.69 21.32
CA THR A 514 3.39 -10.88 21.93
C THR A 514 3.48 -11.76 23.18
N ARG A 515 4.18 -12.91 23.13
CA ARG A 515 4.37 -13.79 24.30
C ARG A 515 5.06 -13.08 25.45
N GLU A 516 6.11 -12.31 25.16
CA GLU A 516 6.90 -11.63 26.16
C GLU A 516 6.11 -10.52 26.86
N ILE A 517 5.35 -9.70 26.10
CA ILE A 517 4.55 -8.62 26.70
C ILE A 517 3.34 -9.17 27.47
N VAL A 518 2.69 -10.25 26.99
CA VAL A 518 1.57 -10.90 27.69
C VAL A 518 2.02 -11.47 29.04
N ALA A 519 3.24 -12.02 29.14
CA ALA A 519 3.80 -12.50 30.41
C ALA A 519 3.94 -11.38 31.45
N GLY A 520 4.03 -10.13 31.03
CA GLY A 520 4.10 -8.95 31.90
C GLY A 520 2.78 -8.18 32.03
N LEU A 521 1.66 -8.71 31.52
CA LEU A 521 0.36 -8.08 31.68
C LEU A 521 -0.13 -8.13 33.12
N ASP A 522 -0.38 -7.00 33.73
CA ASP A 522 -0.90 -6.87 35.09
C ASP A 522 -2.42 -6.67 35.09
N VAL A 523 -3.12 -7.80 35.23
CA VAL A 523 -4.60 -7.84 35.28
C VAL A 523 -5.12 -7.76 36.71
N LYS A 524 -4.24 -7.98 37.76
CA LYS A 524 -4.64 -8.17 39.14
C LYS A 524 -5.02 -6.90 39.92
N ARG A 525 -4.95 -5.73 39.27
CA ARG A 525 -5.30 -4.45 39.93
C ARG A 525 -6.79 -4.22 40.13
N THR A 526 -7.63 -5.21 39.82
CA THR A 526 -9.10 -5.16 39.99
C THR A 526 -9.57 -5.60 41.38
N GLU A 527 -8.72 -6.28 42.17
CA GLU A 527 -9.11 -6.73 43.52
C GLU A 527 -8.89 -5.59 44.54
N GLY A 528 -9.96 -4.87 44.90
CA GLY A 528 -9.96 -3.87 45.96
C GLY A 528 -10.53 -2.48 45.63
N ARG A 529 -10.97 -2.24 44.43
CA ARG A 529 -11.62 -0.97 44.07
C ARG A 529 -13.11 -0.96 44.39
N SER A 530 -13.60 0.19 44.88
CA SER A 530 -15.02 0.39 45.09
C SER A 530 -15.74 0.53 43.75
N ALA A 531 -17.01 0.14 43.66
CA ALA A 531 -17.85 0.26 42.47
C ALA A 531 -17.96 1.71 41.92
N ALA A 532 -17.52 2.71 42.70
CA ALA A 532 -17.52 4.12 42.33
C ALA A 532 -16.31 4.54 41.44
N GLU A 533 -15.25 3.71 41.34
CA GLU A 533 -14.00 4.07 40.66
C GLU A 533 -13.88 3.55 39.22
N GLY A 534 -14.93 2.94 38.70
CA GLY A 534 -14.96 2.36 37.35
C GLY A 534 -14.03 1.14 37.17
N PRO A 535 -14.12 0.41 36.05
CA PRO A 535 -13.28 -0.77 35.81
C PRO A 535 -11.79 -0.34 35.73
N ALA A 536 -10.91 -1.13 36.37
CA ALA A 536 -9.48 -0.88 36.34
C ALA A 536 -8.96 -0.97 34.89
N VAL A 537 -8.18 0.01 34.47
CA VAL A 537 -7.51 -0.03 33.15
C VAL A 537 -6.35 -1.05 33.29
N PRO A 538 -6.30 -2.11 32.47
CA PRO A 538 -5.19 -3.06 32.48
C PRO A 538 -3.88 -2.34 32.11
N THR A 539 -2.77 -2.78 32.70
CA THR A 539 -1.45 -2.20 32.46
C THR A 539 -0.40 -3.31 32.39
N PHE A 540 0.85 -2.96 32.24
CA PHE A 540 1.99 -3.87 32.26
C PHE A 540 2.85 -3.67 33.49
N ILE A 541 3.63 -4.70 33.88
CA ILE A 541 4.66 -4.56 34.91
C ILE A 541 5.70 -3.51 34.49
N PRO A 542 6.41 -2.88 35.44
CA PRO A 542 7.33 -1.77 35.17
C PRO A 542 8.40 -2.06 34.11
N THR A 543 8.92 -3.28 34.08
CA THR A 543 9.95 -3.69 33.09
C THR A 543 9.41 -3.66 31.64
N ILE A 544 8.18 -4.12 31.43
CA ILE A 544 7.53 -4.09 30.12
C ILE A 544 7.14 -2.66 29.74
N LEU A 545 6.62 -1.87 30.69
CA LEU A 545 6.33 -0.45 30.46
C LEU A 545 7.58 0.31 29.99
N THR A 546 8.70 0.13 30.68
CA THR A 546 9.98 0.75 30.30
C THR A 546 10.40 0.34 28.89
N ARG A 547 10.26 -0.95 28.54
CA ARG A 547 10.56 -1.47 27.20
C ARG A 547 9.68 -0.80 26.14
N LEU A 548 8.35 -0.79 26.33
CA LEU A 548 7.41 -0.21 25.38
C LEU A 548 7.63 1.30 25.16
N HIS A 549 7.94 2.04 26.23
CA HIS A 549 8.34 3.44 26.11
C HIS A 549 9.67 3.63 25.39
N HIS A 550 10.67 2.76 25.66
CA HIS A 550 11.94 2.76 24.94
C HIS A 550 11.75 2.48 23.45
N ASP A 551 10.80 1.60 23.12
CA ASP A 551 10.44 1.25 21.75
C ASP A 551 9.55 2.32 21.06
N GLY A 552 9.30 3.44 21.74
CA GLY A 552 8.64 4.64 21.19
C GLY A 552 7.13 4.68 21.28
N LEU A 553 6.48 3.77 22.03
CA LEU A 553 5.03 3.80 22.18
C LEU A 553 4.60 4.93 23.12
N ASP A 554 3.58 5.71 22.70
CA ASP A 554 2.95 6.68 23.57
C ASP A 554 2.01 6.04 24.61
N ALA A 555 1.52 6.84 25.55
CA ALA A 555 0.68 6.35 26.65
C ALA A 555 -0.64 5.72 26.16
N ASN A 556 -1.23 6.28 25.11
CA ASN A 556 -2.48 5.78 24.54
C ASN A 556 -2.27 4.44 23.80
N ALA A 557 -1.19 4.31 23.04
CA ALA A 557 -0.83 3.06 22.37
C ALA A 557 -0.61 1.95 23.42
N ILE A 558 0.15 2.21 24.49
CA ILE A 558 0.38 1.26 25.59
C ILE A 558 -0.95 0.85 26.26
N THR A 559 -1.83 1.81 26.54
CA THR A 559 -3.13 1.56 27.14
C THR A 559 -4.03 0.70 26.27
N ASN A 560 -4.13 1.05 24.98
CA ASN A 560 -4.93 0.27 24.02
C ASN A 560 -4.37 -1.13 23.78
N LEU A 561 -3.04 -1.29 23.82
CA LEU A 561 -2.36 -2.58 23.75
C LEU A 561 -2.72 -3.45 24.95
N ALA A 562 -2.60 -2.90 26.18
CA ALA A 562 -2.93 -3.63 27.41
C ALA A 562 -4.41 -4.04 27.42
N ARG A 563 -5.32 -3.17 27.01
CA ARG A 563 -6.76 -3.47 26.89
C ARG A 563 -7.01 -4.61 25.90
N LEU A 564 -6.40 -4.55 24.70
CA LEU A 564 -6.57 -5.59 23.69
C LEU A 564 -6.15 -6.96 24.20
N LEU A 565 -4.95 -7.06 24.80
CA LEU A 565 -4.40 -8.33 25.28
C LEU A 565 -5.19 -8.88 26.47
N SER A 566 -5.61 -8.01 27.40
CA SER A 566 -6.45 -8.39 28.54
C SER A 566 -7.82 -8.92 28.10
N GLU A 567 -8.47 -8.24 27.15
CA GLU A 567 -9.75 -8.66 26.59
C GLU A 567 -9.63 -9.99 25.84
N GLN A 568 -8.58 -10.16 25.04
CA GLN A 568 -8.33 -11.41 24.33
C GLN A 568 -8.12 -12.58 25.32
N GLN A 569 -7.31 -12.36 26.37
CA GLN A 569 -7.09 -13.36 27.41
C GLN A 569 -8.37 -13.70 28.15
N ALA A 570 -9.20 -12.70 28.48
CA ALA A 570 -10.48 -12.93 29.16
C ALA A 570 -11.48 -13.69 28.26
N ALA A 571 -11.50 -13.42 26.95
CA ALA A 571 -12.44 -14.03 26.01
C ALA A 571 -12.09 -15.48 25.66
N THR A 572 -10.81 -15.83 25.53
CA THR A 572 -10.35 -17.13 25.00
C THR A 572 -9.47 -17.92 25.94
N GLY A 573 -9.18 -17.40 27.15
CA GLY A 573 -8.27 -18.00 28.11
C GLY A 573 -6.78 -17.90 27.79
N ALA A 574 -6.45 -17.43 26.58
CA ALA A 574 -5.08 -17.23 26.10
C ALA A 574 -5.00 -16.11 25.04
N VAL A 575 -3.81 -15.55 24.87
CA VAL A 575 -3.52 -14.69 23.73
C VAL A 575 -2.74 -15.51 22.72
N PRO A 576 -3.24 -15.69 21.48
CA PRO A 576 -2.51 -16.37 20.42
C PRO A 576 -1.18 -15.66 20.11
N SER A 577 -0.10 -16.43 20.02
CA SER A 577 1.25 -15.91 19.80
C SER A 577 2.14 -16.86 18.99
#